data_8b4fefb0d38cb16479e5397eab33293c
#
_entry.id   8b4fefb0d38cb16479e5397eab33293c
#
_cell.length_a   1.000
_cell.length_b   1.000
_cell.length_c   1.000
_cell.angle_alpha   90.00
_cell.angle_beta   90.00
_cell.angle_gamma   90.00
#
_symmetry.space_group_name_H-M   'P 1'
#
loop_
_entity.id
_entity.type
_entity.pdbx_description
1 polymer ?
#
loop_
_entity_poly.entity_id
_entity_poly.type
_entity_poly.pdbx_seq_one_letter_code
_entity_poly.pdbx_strand_id
1 'polypeptide(L)'
;STSSAASDVYKRQPLWLSKAAQAATGAGHFATFMEILKNYDFVEDKGTTRLRKEPIGVCGLITPWNWPINQIACKVAPALAAGCTMVLKPSEVSPLNAILFAEVLDEAGVPAGVFNLVNGDGMSVGEAMSSHPDIDMMSFTGSTRAGIAVAKASADSVKRVAQELGGKSANIILDDADFNKSVSGGVGSVFTNSGQSCNAPTRMLVPADRQDEAVAIAKATAEATVVGNPTDVAPGGMGPVVSEVQFNKIQALIEKGIEAVSYTHLTLPTKWIV
;
A
#
# COMPACT_ATOMS: atom_id res chain seq x y z
N SER A 1 -10.86 -14.45 9.27
CA SER A 1 -10.22 -15.70 8.80
C SER A 1 -10.20 -15.83 7.28
N THR A 2 -11.32 -15.60 6.60
CA THR A 2 -11.41 -15.65 5.12
C THR A 2 -10.56 -14.59 4.42
N SER A 3 -10.53 -13.36 4.93
CA SER A 3 -9.67 -12.29 4.40
C SER A 3 -8.18 -12.62 4.54
N SER A 4 -7.77 -13.25 5.65
CA SER A 4 -6.38 -13.72 5.82
C SER A 4 -6.03 -14.79 4.80
N ALA A 5 -6.91 -15.80 4.61
CA ALA A 5 -6.70 -16.87 3.64
C ALA A 5 -6.61 -16.33 2.19
N ALA A 6 -7.46 -15.36 1.84
CA ALA A 6 -7.39 -14.71 0.54
C ALA A 6 -6.05 -13.99 0.31
N SER A 7 -5.52 -13.31 1.34
CA SER A 7 -4.19 -12.70 1.27
C SER A 7 -3.08 -13.72 1.05
N ASP A 8 -3.13 -14.85 1.74
CA ASP A 8 -2.09 -15.89 1.65
C ASP A 8 -2.01 -16.54 0.28
N VAL A 9 -3.16 -16.94 -0.27
CA VAL A 9 -3.23 -17.68 -1.54
C VAL A 9 -2.69 -16.86 -2.72
N TYR A 10 -3.02 -15.56 -2.78
CA TYR A 10 -2.68 -14.73 -3.95
C TYR A 10 -1.39 -13.94 -3.79
N LYS A 11 -1.05 -13.53 -2.56
CA LYS A 11 0.10 -12.65 -2.31
C LYS A 11 1.35 -13.36 -1.86
N ARG A 12 1.28 -14.65 -1.58
CA ARG A 12 2.39 -15.42 -1.00
C ARG A 12 2.94 -14.80 0.29
N GLN A 13 2.09 -14.06 0.98
CA GLN A 13 2.47 -13.37 2.21
C GLN A 13 2.40 -14.31 3.40
N PRO A 14 3.31 -14.18 4.39
CA PRO A 14 3.26 -14.99 5.60
C PRO A 14 1.90 -14.90 6.29
N LEU A 15 1.34 -16.06 6.64
CA LEU A 15 0.04 -16.17 7.32
C LEU A 15 0.00 -15.40 8.64
N TRP A 16 1.11 -15.39 9.37
CA TRP A 16 1.22 -14.60 10.60
C TRP A 16 1.00 -13.11 10.34
N LEU A 17 1.57 -12.56 9.26
CA LEU A 17 1.44 -11.14 8.92
C LEU A 17 0.01 -10.82 8.44
N SER A 18 -0.59 -11.71 7.66
CA SER A 18 -1.99 -11.57 7.25
C SER A 18 -2.94 -11.48 8.42
N LYS A 19 -2.73 -12.31 9.46
CA LYS A 19 -3.55 -12.31 10.68
C LYS A 19 -3.25 -11.13 11.61
N ALA A 20 -1.96 -10.81 11.80
CA ALA A 20 -1.54 -9.80 12.77
C ALA A 20 -1.78 -8.36 12.29
N ALA A 21 -1.66 -8.10 11.00
CA ALA A 21 -1.69 -6.75 10.46
C ALA A 21 -2.67 -6.58 9.29
N GLN A 22 -2.53 -7.36 8.22
CA GLN A 22 -3.22 -7.07 6.96
C GLN A 22 -4.75 -7.03 7.10
N ALA A 23 -5.36 -8.03 7.72
CA ALA A 23 -6.81 -8.08 7.89
C ALA A 23 -7.33 -6.99 8.83
N ALA A 24 -6.59 -6.67 9.89
CA ALA A 24 -6.99 -5.69 10.89
C ALA A 24 -6.97 -4.24 10.37
N THR A 25 -6.07 -3.92 9.42
CA THR A 25 -5.95 -2.54 8.91
C THR A 25 -7.21 -2.06 8.18
N GLY A 26 -7.96 -2.97 7.56
CA GLY A 26 -9.25 -2.63 6.96
C GLY A 26 -10.24 -2.08 7.98
N ALA A 27 -10.45 -2.80 9.08
CA ALA A 27 -11.33 -2.35 10.16
C ALA A 27 -10.82 -1.05 10.82
N GLY A 28 -9.50 -0.90 10.95
CA GLY A 28 -8.88 0.29 11.52
C GLY A 28 -9.24 1.58 10.77
N HIS A 29 -9.26 1.57 9.45
CA HIS A 29 -9.66 2.74 8.65
C HIS A 29 -11.13 3.13 8.91
N PHE A 30 -12.04 2.16 8.96
CA PHE A 30 -13.44 2.45 9.28
C PHE A 30 -13.61 3.02 10.68
N ALA A 31 -12.95 2.43 11.68
CA ALA A 31 -12.96 2.95 13.05
C ALA A 31 -12.47 4.41 13.12
N THR A 32 -11.39 4.73 12.40
CA THR A 32 -10.86 6.10 12.32
C THR A 32 -11.88 7.06 11.73
N PHE A 33 -12.52 6.70 10.61
CA PHE A 33 -13.51 7.60 9.98
C PHE A 33 -14.80 7.71 10.80
N MET A 34 -15.21 6.70 11.54
CA MET A 34 -16.30 6.79 12.51
C MET A 34 -15.99 7.83 13.60
N GLU A 35 -14.75 7.87 14.13
CA GLU A 35 -14.36 8.89 15.09
C GLU A 35 -14.30 10.30 14.49
N ILE A 36 -13.74 10.42 13.27
CA ILE A 36 -13.69 11.70 12.56
C ILE A 36 -15.10 12.26 12.37
N LEU A 37 -16.06 11.44 11.92
CA LEU A 37 -17.44 11.88 11.65
C LEU A 37 -18.18 12.40 12.87
N LYS A 38 -17.82 11.99 14.08
CA LYS A 38 -18.44 12.49 15.31
C LYS A 38 -18.23 14.00 15.52
N ASN A 39 -17.13 14.53 14.98
CA ASN A 39 -16.69 15.90 15.20
C ASN A 39 -16.43 16.67 13.89
N TYR A 40 -16.86 16.13 12.74
CA TYR A 40 -16.60 16.76 11.45
C TYR A 40 -17.77 17.66 11.02
N ASP A 41 -17.50 18.95 10.95
CA ASP A 41 -18.49 19.92 10.50
C ASP A 41 -18.52 20.03 8.97
N PHE A 42 -19.61 19.56 8.37
CA PHE A 42 -19.86 19.73 6.95
C PHE A 42 -20.30 21.14 6.58
N VAL A 43 -20.76 21.92 7.55
CA VAL A 43 -21.17 23.32 7.38
C VAL A 43 -20.46 24.19 8.40
N GLU A 44 -19.77 25.21 7.92
CA GLU A 44 -19.06 26.20 8.76
C GLU A 44 -19.51 27.62 8.41
N ASP A 45 -19.94 28.40 9.42
CA ASP A 45 -20.23 29.82 9.25
C ASP A 45 -19.01 30.66 9.59
N LYS A 46 -18.53 31.45 8.62
CA LYS A 46 -17.38 32.36 8.75
C LYS A 46 -17.80 33.80 8.50
N GLY A 47 -18.31 34.44 9.52
CA GLY A 47 -18.89 35.80 9.42
C GLY A 47 -20.11 35.83 8.49
N THR A 48 -20.00 36.49 7.34
CA THR A 48 -21.06 36.58 6.33
C THR A 48 -21.03 35.43 5.30
N THR A 49 -20.04 34.51 5.42
CA THR A 49 -19.86 33.41 4.49
C THR A 49 -20.21 32.08 5.15
N ARG A 50 -21.01 31.26 4.47
CA ARG A 50 -21.27 29.86 4.85
C ARG A 50 -20.53 28.94 3.91
N LEU A 51 -19.63 28.09 4.47
CA LEU A 51 -18.93 27.02 3.76
C LEU A 51 -19.73 25.74 3.93
N ARG A 52 -20.07 25.09 2.82
CA ARG A 52 -20.72 23.78 2.82
C ARG A 52 -19.86 22.79 2.06
N LYS A 53 -19.49 21.70 2.71
CA LYS A 53 -18.73 20.59 2.12
C LYS A 53 -19.71 19.55 1.62
N GLU A 54 -19.64 19.24 0.34
CA GLU A 54 -20.55 18.30 -0.33
C GLU A 54 -19.77 17.14 -0.95
N PRO A 55 -20.40 15.95 -1.16
CA PRO A 55 -19.78 14.86 -1.89
C PRO A 55 -19.26 15.33 -3.26
N ILE A 56 -18.07 14.86 -3.65
CA ILE A 56 -17.53 15.21 -4.97
C ILE A 56 -18.29 14.53 -6.11
N GLY A 57 -19.04 13.47 -5.83
CA GLY A 57 -19.78 12.69 -6.80
C GLY A 57 -19.31 11.24 -6.84
N VAL A 58 -19.07 10.70 -8.04
CA VAL A 58 -18.64 9.31 -8.26
C VAL A 58 -17.12 9.20 -8.18
N CYS A 59 -16.63 8.38 -7.27
CA CYS A 59 -15.19 8.11 -7.09
C CYS A 59 -14.76 6.83 -7.80
N GLY A 60 -13.83 6.93 -8.75
CA GLY A 60 -13.12 5.79 -9.31
C GLY A 60 -11.91 5.43 -8.44
N LEU A 61 -11.91 4.24 -7.87
CA LEU A 61 -10.89 3.78 -6.92
C LEU A 61 -10.08 2.64 -7.55
N ILE A 62 -8.76 2.79 -7.64
CA ILE A 62 -7.87 1.74 -8.15
C ILE A 62 -6.85 1.41 -7.06
N THR A 63 -6.77 0.13 -6.68
CA THR A 63 -5.92 -0.34 -5.57
C THR A 63 -4.91 -1.40 -6.00
N PRO A 64 -3.69 -1.38 -5.39
CA PRO A 64 -2.65 -2.35 -5.66
C PRO A 64 -2.84 -3.64 -4.86
N TRP A 65 -1.95 -4.59 -5.09
CA TRP A 65 -1.95 -5.92 -4.49
C TRP A 65 -1.20 -6.02 -3.16
N ASN A 66 -0.34 -5.05 -2.80
CA ASN A 66 0.63 -5.22 -1.71
C ASN A 66 0.00 -5.19 -0.29
N TRP A 67 -1.02 -4.35 -0.06
CA TRP A 67 -1.81 -4.27 1.17
C TRP A 67 -3.31 -4.21 0.82
N PRO A 68 -3.91 -5.30 0.30
CA PRO A 68 -5.19 -5.22 -0.42
C PRO A 68 -6.31 -4.58 0.39
N ILE A 69 -6.67 -5.15 1.55
CA ILE A 69 -7.79 -4.63 2.34
C ILE A 69 -7.48 -3.26 2.95
N ASN A 70 -6.22 -2.99 3.31
CA ASN A 70 -5.77 -1.67 3.74
C ASN A 70 -6.04 -0.63 2.66
N GLN A 71 -5.57 -0.90 1.43
CA GLN A 71 -5.66 0.02 0.30
C GLN A 71 -7.11 0.22 -0.18
N ILE A 72 -7.96 -0.78 -0.03
CA ILE A 72 -9.39 -0.66 -0.29
C ILE A 72 -10.03 0.22 0.78
N ALA A 73 -9.87 -0.12 2.04
CA ALA A 73 -10.53 0.55 3.14
C ALA A 73 -10.11 2.02 3.32
N CYS A 74 -8.81 2.35 3.10
CA CYS A 74 -8.34 3.74 3.18
C CYS A 74 -8.94 4.67 2.10
N LYS A 75 -9.54 4.11 1.04
CA LYS A 75 -10.25 4.85 0.00
C LYS A 75 -11.77 4.80 0.19
N VAL A 76 -12.30 3.63 0.50
CA VAL A 76 -13.74 3.40 0.64
C VAL A 76 -14.30 4.08 1.89
N ALA A 77 -13.62 3.97 3.03
CA ALA A 77 -14.11 4.56 4.28
C ALA A 77 -14.29 6.09 4.18
N PRO A 78 -13.31 6.89 3.69
CA PRO A 78 -13.53 8.33 3.50
C PRO A 78 -14.57 8.66 2.42
N ALA A 79 -14.68 7.86 1.35
CA ALA A 79 -15.68 8.09 0.32
C ALA A 79 -17.10 7.88 0.86
N LEU A 80 -17.35 6.83 1.65
CA LEU A 80 -18.61 6.62 2.36
C LEU A 80 -18.88 7.73 3.38
N ALA A 81 -17.87 8.11 4.17
CA ALA A 81 -18.00 9.19 5.15
C ALA A 81 -18.35 10.54 4.52
N ALA A 82 -17.87 10.80 3.30
CA ALA A 82 -18.17 11.99 2.54
C ALA A 82 -19.50 11.90 1.75
N GLY A 83 -20.18 10.77 1.74
CA GLY A 83 -21.43 10.56 1.01
C GLY A 83 -21.25 10.35 -0.50
N CYS A 84 -20.08 9.90 -0.96
CA CYS A 84 -19.79 9.61 -2.36
C CYS A 84 -20.27 8.21 -2.76
N THR A 85 -20.66 8.06 -4.01
CA THR A 85 -20.74 6.76 -4.66
C THR A 85 -19.41 6.37 -5.28
N MET A 86 -19.17 5.08 -5.53
CA MET A 86 -17.85 4.67 -5.99
C MET A 86 -17.84 3.41 -6.84
N VAL A 87 -16.83 3.31 -7.69
CA VAL A 87 -16.47 2.12 -8.45
C VAL A 87 -15.05 1.74 -8.05
N LEU A 88 -14.86 0.54 -7.49
CA LEU A 88 -13.57 0.00 -7.10
C LEU A 88 -13.06 -1.00 -8.14
N LYS A 89 -11.83 -0.79 -8.62
CA LYS A 89 -11.04 -1.79 -9.36
C LYS A 89 -9.84 -2.21 -8.49
N PRO A 90 -9.87 -3.40 -7.88
CA PRO A 90 -8.70 -3.94 -7.20
C PRO A 90 -7.66 -4.43 -8.21
N SER A 91 -6.44 -4.69 -7.72
CA SER A 91 -5.46 -5.40 -8.54
C SER A 91 -5.95 -6.80 -8.92
N GLU A 92 -5.71 -7.17 -10.17
CA GLU A 92 -5.95 -8.50 -10.71
C GLU A 92 -5.14 -9.60 -9.99
N VAL A 93 -4.07 -9.21 -9.30
CA VAL A 93 -3.23 -10.11 -8.50
C VAL A 93 -3.87 -10.47 -7.15
N SER A 94 -4.80 -9.64 -6.64
CA SER A 94 -5.42 -9.85 -5.33
C SER A 94 -6.92 -9.48 -5.29
N PRO A 95 -7.76 -10.08 -6.15
CA PRO A 95 -9.16 -9.68 -6.27
C PRO A 95 -10.05 -10.18 -5.13
N LEU A 96 -9.73 -11.32 -4.50
CA LEU A 96 -10.60 -11.96 -3.50
C LEU A 96 -10.86 -11.09 -2.27
N ASN A 97 -9.90 -10.31 -1.84
CA ASN A 97 -10.12 -9.38 -0.73
C ASN A 97 -11.21 -8.35 -1.03
N ALA A 98 -11.28 -7.89 -2.29
CA ALA A 98 -12.29 -6.93 -2.72
C ALA A 98 -13.68 -7.57 -2.86
N ILE A 99 -13.75 -8.82 -3.31
CA ILE A 99 -15.00 -9.58 -3.40
C ILE A 99 -15.60 -9.79 -2.01
N LEU A 100 -14.80 -10.33 -1.07
CA LEU A 100 -15.20 -10.49 0.33
C LEU A 100 -15.59 -9.15 0.98
N PHE A 101 -14.88 -8.09 0.64
CA PHE A 101 -15.20 -6.76 1.16
C PHE A 101 -16.54 -6.24 0.61
N ALA A 102 -16.86 -6.49 -0.66
CA ALA A 102 -18.16 -6.16 -1.23
C ALA A 102 -19.30 -6.90 -0.52
N GLU A 103 -19.12 -8.21 -0.24
CA GLU A 103 -20.08 -9.00 0.54
C GLU A 103 -20.31 -8.41 1.95
N VAL A 104 -19.22 -8.01 2.63
CA VAL A 104 -19.30 -7.36 3.96
C VAL A 104 -20.07 -6.04 3.91
N LEU A 105 -19.88 -5.23 2.87
CA LEU A 105 -20.63 -3.97 2.71
C LEU A 105 -22.12 -4.22 2.44
N ASP A 106 -22.45 -5.23 1.65
CA ASP A 106 -23.83 -5.64 1.38
C ASP A 106 -24.52 -6.14 2.68
N GLU A 107 -23.87 -7.03 3.41
CA GLU A 107 -24.35 -7.52 4.70
C GLU A 107 -24.50 -6.38 5.74
N ALA A 108 -23.65 -5.37 5.68
CA ALA A 108 -23.73 -4.18 6.54
C ALA A 108 -24.87 -3.21 6.13
N GLY A 109 -25.58 -3.46 5.03
CA GLY A 109 -26.69 -2.67 4.55
C GLY A 109 -26.28 -1.40 3.84
N VAL A 110 -25.09 -1.35 3.22
CA VAL A 110 -24.74 -0.25 2.31
C VAL A 110 -25.68 -0.27 1.13
N PRO A 111 -26.37 0.84 0.80
CA PRO A 111 -27.37 0.85 -0.26
C PRO A 111 -26.79 0.44 -1.61
N ALA A 112 -27.57 -0.31 -2.39
CA ALA A 112 -27.19 -0.73 -3.74
C ALA A 112 -26.76 0.47 -4.61
N GLY A 113 -25.67 0.32 -5.34
CA GLY A 113 -25.10 1.36 -6.20
C GLY A 113 -24.17 2.37 -5.50
N VAL A 114 -24.11 2.37 -4.17
CA VAL A 114 -23.14 3.22 -3.45
C VAL A 114 -21.71 2.68 -3.61
N PHE A 115 -21.54 1.37 -3.48
CA PHE A 115 -20.27 0.68 -3.75
C PHE A 115 -20.46 -0.31 -4.90
N ASN A 116 -19.58 -0.23 -5.90
CA ASN A 116 -19.59 -1.10 -7.07
C ASN A 116 -18.19 -1.66 -7.29
N LEU A 117 -18.09 -2.98 -7.48
CA LEU A 117 -16.82 -3.68 -7.71
C LEU A 117 -16.72 -4.10 -9.17
N VAL A 118 -15.60 -3.74 -9.82
CA VAL A 118 -15.26 -4.21 -11.16
C VAL A 118 -13.87 -4.84 -11.14
N ASN A 119 -13.77 -6.06 -11.67
CA ASN A 119 -12.50 -6.75 -11.85
C ASN A 119 -11.98 -6.57 -13.28
N GLY A 120 -10.68 -6.53 -13.44
CA GLY A 120 -10.00 -6.40 -14.72
C GLY A 120 -8.60 -5.84 -14.59
N ASP A 121 -7.89 -5.75 -15.68
CA ASP A 121 -6.54 -5.21 -15.71
C ASP A 121 -6.49 -3.67 -15.79
N GLY A 122 -5.27 -3.12 -15.71
CA GLY A 122 -5.07 -1.67 -15.74
C GLY A 122 -5.28 -1.05 -17.11
N MET A 123 -5.00 -1.79 -18.19
CA MET A 123 -5.03 -1.28 -19.56
C MET A 123 -6.45 -1.20 -20.12
N SER A 124 -7.34 -2.09 -19.69
CA SER A 124 -8.73 -2.07 -20.10
C SER A 124 -9.62 -1.34 -19.09
N VAL A 125 -9.87 -1.93 -17.93
CA VAL A 125 -10.79 -1.37 -16.93
C VAL A 125 -10.21 -0.12 -16.26
N GLY A 126 -8.92 -0.11 -15.92
CA GLY A 126 -8.29 1.05 -15.28
C GLY A 126 -8.29 2.29 -16.16
N GLU A 127 -8.02 2.13 -17.46
CA GLU A 127 -8.04 3.23 -18.43
C GLU A 127 -9.48 3.71 -18.69
N ALA A 128 -10.41 2.77 -18.89
CA ALA A 128 -11.83 3.10 -19.08
C ALA A 128 -12.40 3.91 -17.90
N MET A 129 -12.10 3.52 -16.66
CA MET A 129 -12.50 4.28 -15.47
C MET A 129 -11.86 5.67 -15.44
N SER A 130 -10.56 5.76 -15.77
CA SER A 130 -9.83 7.04 -15.70
C SER A 130 -10.34 8.06 -16.71
N SER A 131 -10.77 7.62 -17.89
CA SER A 131 -11.31 8.48 -18.96
C SER A 131 -12.83 8.65 -18.89
N HIS A 132 -13.55 7.91 -18.02
CA HIS A 132 -15.01 7.91 -18.02
C HIS A 132 -15.58 9.30 -17.63
N PRO A 133 -16.47 9.89 -18.41
CA PRO A 133 -17.01 11.24 -18.15
C PRO A 133 -17.83 11.33 -16.84
N ASP A 134 -18.51 10.26 -16.45
CA ASP A 134 -19.39 10.21 -15.27
C ASP A 134 -18.63 9.84 -13.97
N ILE A 135 -17.31 9.75 -14.01
CA ILE A 135 -16.46 9.66 -12.81
C ILE A 135 -15.89 11.02 -12.50
N ASP A 136 -16.18 11.55 -11.31
CA ASP A 136 -15.81 12.91 -10.89
C ASP A 136 -14.40 12.99 -10.28
N MET A 137 -13.91 11.88 -9.73
CA MET A 137 -12.61 11.80 -9.09
C MET A 137 -11.98 10.42 -9.28
N MET A 138 -10.66 10.38 -9.54
CA MET A 138 -9.88 9.16 -9.48
C MET A 138 -8.99 9.15 -8.23
N SER A 139 -9.02 8.05 -7.48
CA SER A 139 -8.06 7.77 -6.41
C SER A 139 -7.28 6.51 -6.76
N PHE A 140 -6.02 6.70 -7.11
CA PHE A 140 -5.11 5.66 -7.59
C PHE A 140 -4.01 5.38 -6.56
N THR A 141 -3.73 4.10 -6.31
CA THR A 141 -2.51 3.67 -5.63
C THR A 141 -1.82 2.60 -6.47
N GLY A 142 -0.53 2.78 -6.75
CA GLY A 142 0.24 1.83 -7.55
C GLY A 142 1.58 2.37 -8.03
N SER A 143 2.04 1.91 -9.19
CA SER A 143 3.31 2.35 -9.76
C SER A 143 3.24 3.76 -10.35
N THR A 144 4.36 4.49 -10.31
CA THR A 144 4.48 5.82 -10.92
C THR A 144 4.05 5.82 -12.39
N ARG A 145 4.46 4.80 -13.17
CA ARG A 145 4.07 4.68 -14.58
C ARG A 145 2.55 4.61 -14.77
N ALA A 146 1.86 3.80 -13.95
CA ALA A 146 0.42 3.69 -14.03
C ALA A 146 -0.29 4.95 -13.51
N GLY A 147 0.25 5.60 -12.47
CA GLY A 147 -0.28 6.88 -11.98
C GLY A 147 -0.21 7.98 -13.03
N ILE A 148 0.87 8.05 -13.80
CA ILE A 148 0.98 8.99 -14.93
C ILE A 148 -0.09 8.69 -16.00
N ALA A 149 -0.35 7.42 -16.31
CA ALA A 149 -1.39 7.03 -17.26
C ALA A 149 -2.78 7.44 -16.77
N VAL A 150 -3.10 7.16 -15.50
CA VAL A 150 -4.38 7.59 -14.88
C VAL A 150 -4.55 9.10 -14.95
N ALA A 151 -3.52 9.88 -14.57
CA ALA A 151 -3.60 11.33 -14.62
C ALA A 151 -3.83 11.87 -16.04
N LYS A 152 -3.12 11.32 -17.03
CA LYS A 152 -3.30 11.70 -18.45
C LYS A 152 -4.70 11.36 -18.95
N ALA A 153 -5.19 10.14 -18.69
CA ALA A 153 -6.53 9.72 -19.12
C ALA A 153 -7.66 10.52 -18.44
N SER A 154 -7.41 11.08 -17.27
CA SER A 154 -8.36 11.90 -16.51
C SER A 154 -8.39 13.37 -16.92
N ALA A 155 -7.41 13.84 -17.70
CA ALA A 155 -7.20 15.26 -17.96
C ALA A 155 -8.34 15.91 -18.76
N ASP A 156 -8.88 15.23 -19.77
CA ASP A 156 -9.90 15.79 -20.67
C ASP A 156 -11.22 16.14 -19.94
N SER A 157 -11.52 15.42 -18.86
CA SER A 157 -12.71 15.71 -18.02
C SER A 157 -12.41 16.63 -16.82
N VAL A 158 -11.15 17.08 -16.67
CA VAL A 158 -10.68 17.94 -15.56
C VAL A 158 -11.01 17.36 -14.18
N LYS A 159 -11.20 16.06 -14.08
CA LYS A 159 -11.52 15.41 -12.81
C LYS A 159 -10.33 15.45 -11.83
N ARG A 160 -10.61 15.47 -10.55
CA ARG A 160 -9.58 15.39 -9.53
C ARG A 160 -8.90 14.01 -9.56
N VAL A 161 -7.58 14.00 -9.47
CA VAL A 161 -6.79 12.75 -9.34
C VAL A 161 -5.95 12.81 -8.08
N ALA A 162 -6.22 11.88 -7.15
CA ALA A 162 -5.40 11.63 -5.98
C ALA A 162 -4.50 10.40 -6.25
N GLN A 163 -3.21 10.54 -6.00
CA GLN A 163 -2.22 9.50 -6.32
C GLN A 163 -1.38 9.15 -5.10
N GLU A 164 -1.31 7.83 -4.82
CA GLU A 164 -0.37 7.24 -3.89
C GLU A 164 0.57 6.34 -4.70
N LEU A 165 1.85 6.65 -4.72
CA LEU A 165 2.83 6.03 -5.62
C LEU A 165 3.96 5.36 -4.81
N GLY A 166 4.92 4.79 -5.51
CA GLY A 166 6.10 4.19 -4.88
C GLY A 166 7.02 5.24 -4.26
N GLY A 167 7.80 4.82 -3.28
CA GLY A 167 8.73 5.68 -2.57
C GLY A 167 10.03 4.98 -2.19
N LYS A 168 10.97 5.79 -1.68
CA LYS A 168 12.21 5.38 -1.04
C LYS A 168 12.31 6.16 0.28
N SER A 169 11.52 5.73 1.27
CA SER A 169 11.43 6.41 2.55
C SER A 169 12.74 6.37 3.32
N ALA A 170 13.04 7.45 4.03
CA ALA A 170 14.20 7.52 4.89
C ALA A 170 13.90 6.91 6.27
N ASN A 171 14.87 6.19 6.83
CA ASN A 171 14.97 5.83 8.23
C ASN A 171 16.15 6.60 8.81
N ILE A 172 15.88 7.58 9.67
CA ILE A 172 16.89 8.47 10.21
C ILE A 172 17.18 8.05 11.64
N ILE A 173 18.39 7.60 11.91
CA ILE A 173 18.86 7.21 13.24
C ILE A 173 19.59 8.40 13.85
N LEU A 174 19.06 8.93 14.95
CA LEU A 174 19.64 10.05 15.66
C LEU A 174 20.76 9.59 16.62
N ASP A 175 21.61 10.53 17.05
CA ASP A 175 22.77 10.24 17.89
C ASP A 175 22.39 9.67 19.27
N ASP A 176 21.24 10.05 19.80
CA ASP A 176 20.71 9.63 21.10
C ASP A 176 19.84 8.36 21.05
N ALA A 177 19.69 7.76 19.87
CA ALA A 177 18.91 6.54 19.73
C ALA A 177 19.64 5.31 20.34
N ASP A 178 18.84 4.33 20.82
CA ASP A 178 19.34 2.97 21.00
C ASP A 178 19.72 2.40 19.62
N PHE A 179 21.00 2.49 19.29
CA PHE A 179 21.50 2.30 17.94
C PHE A 179 21.28 0.87 17.45
N ASN A 180 21.57 -0.12 18.27
CA ASN A 180 21.38 -1.52 17.90
C ASN A 180 19.90 -1.83 17.60
N LYS A 181 19.02 -1.43 18.51
CA LYS A 181 17.57 -1.60 18.36
C LYS A 181 17.01 -0.83 17.17
N SER A 182 17.50 0.39 16.94
CA SER A 182 17.01 1.24 15.85
C SER A 182 17.45 0.74 14.49
N VAL A 183 18.70 0.31 14.35
CA VAL A 183 19.21 -0.27 13.08
C VAL A 183 18.56 -1.62 12.80
N SER A 184 18.55 -2.56 13.76
CA SER A 184 17.92 -3.87 13.58
C SER A 184 16.41 -3.76 13.33
N GLY A 185 15.71 -2.88 14.06
CA GLY A 185 14.30 -2.59 13.86
C GLY A 185 14.02 -1.98 12.47
N GLY A 186 14.90 -1.11 12.00
CA GLY A 186 14.83 -0.54 10.65
C GLY A 186 14.95 -1.58 9.56
N VAL A 187 15.90 -2.52 9.68
CA VAL A 187 16.02 -3.65 8.74
C VAL A 187 14.79 -4.53 8.76
N GLY A 188 14.31 -4.92 9.95
CA GLY A 188 13.08 -5.71 10.09
C GLY A 188 11.86 -5.01 9.48
N SER A 189 11.77 -3.69 9.61
CA SER A 189 10.70 -2.88 9.01
C SER A 189 10.73 -2.92 7.48
N VAL A 190 11.93 -2.86 6.87
CA VAL A 190 12.08 -3.01 5.41
C VAL A 190 11.64 -4.39 4.95
N PHE A 191 11.95 -5.44 5.72
CA PHE A 191 11.63 -6.83 5.37
C PHE A 191 10.15 -7.18 5.52
N THR A 192 9.41 -6.38 6.29
CA THR A 192 7.96 -6.56 6.41
C THR A 192 7.31 -6.58 5.03
N ASN A 193 6.42 -7.55 4.79
CA ASN A 193 5.78 -7.79 3.49
C ASN A 193 6.78 -8.02 2.34
N SER A 194 7.95 -8.57 2.63
CA SER A 194 9.06 -8.80 1.68
C SER A 194 9.50 -7.51 0.95
N GLY A 195 9.49 -6.37 1.65
CA GLY A 195 9.83 -5.06 1.10
C GLY A 195 8.77 -4.45 0.17
N GLN A 196 7.62 -5.10 0.00
CA GLN A 196 6.58 -4.71 -0.95
C GLN A 196 5.63 -3.66 -0.38
N SER A 197 6.19 -2.56 0.13
CA SER A 197 5.44 -1.45 0.73
C SER A 197 5.95 -0.11 0.19
N CYS A 198 5.03 0.78 -0.20
CA CYS A 198 5.38 2.09 -0.76
C CYS A 198 6.16 2.98 0.23
N ASN A 199 5.93 2.79 1.52
CA ASN A 199 6.57 3.50 2.62
C ASN A 199 7.70 2.72 3.30
N ALA A 200 8.15 1.60 2.73
CA ALA A 200 9.28 0.85 3.29
C ALA A 200 10.51 1.75 3.47
N PRO A 201 11.12 1.81 4.68
CA PRO A 201 12.21 2.74 4.99
C PRO A 201 13.55 2.22 4.44
N THR A 202 13.66 2.16 3.11
CA THR A 202 14.75 1.52 2.38
C THR A 202 16.05 2.32 2.33
N ARG A 203 16.07 3.54 2.86
CA ARG A 203 17.28 4.38 2.99
C ARG A 203 17.53 4.65 4.45
N MET A 204 18.52 3.99 5.04
CA MET A 204 18.92 4.23 6.41
C MET A 204 20.01 5.30 6.45
N LEU A 205 19.75 6.41 7.16
CA LEU A 205 20.68 7.49 7.38
C LEU A 205 21.18 7.38 8.82
N VAL A 206 22.50 7.24 8.97
CA VAL A 206 23.15 7.06 10.27
C VAL A 206 24.26 8.10 10.45
N PRO A 207 24.69 8.41 11.68
CA PRO A 207 25.89 9.21 11.90
C PRO A 207 27.09 8.63 11.17
N ALA A 208 27.89 9.48 10.53
CA ALA A 208 28.98 9.07 9.64
C ALA A 208 30.05 8.21 10.35
N ASP A 209 30.33 8.52 11.60
CA ASP A 209 31.28 7.81 12.46
C ASP A 209 30.77 6.46 12.95
N ARG A 210 29.46 6.16 12.78
CA ARG A 210 28.84 4.88 13.15
C ARG A 210 28.41 4.04 11.96
N GLN A 211 28.84 4.39 10.75
CA GLN A 211 28.47 3.69 9.53
C GLN A 211 28.82 2.20 9.56
N ASP A 212 30.06 1.86 9.98
CA ASP A 212 30.53 0.48 10.01
C ASP A 212 29.76 -0.35 11.06
N GLU A 213 29.44 0.24 12.21
CA GLU A 213 28.60 -0.39 13.22
C GLU A 213 27.19 -0.68 12.67
N ALA A 214 26.59 0.28 11.97
CA ALA A 214 25.28 0.12 11.35
C ALA A 214 25.27 -1.02 10.32
N VAL A 215 26.30 -1.08 9.48
CA VAL A 215 26.46 -2.16 8.48
C VAL A 215 26.57 -3.53 9.16
N ALA A 216 27.35 -3.65 10.24
CA ALA A 216 27.49 -4.89 10.96
C ALA A 216 26.16 -5.39 11.57
N ILE A 217 25.42 -4.49 12.22
CA ILE A 217 24.10 -4.78 12.81
C ILE A 217 23.10 -5.15 11.72
N ALA A 218 23.04 -4.37 10.64
CA ALA A 218 22.12 -4.60 9.53
C ALA A 218 22.37 -5.96 8.87
N LYS A 219 23.66 -6.31 8.65
CA LYS A 219 24.07 -7.62 8.12
C LYS A 219 23.62 -8.76 9.02
N ALA A 220 23.92 -8.69 10.31
CA ALA A 220 23.56 -9.73 11.27
C ALA A 220 22.04 -9.92 11.33
N THR A 221 21.26 -8.82 11.29
CA THR A 221 19.79 -8.84 11.28
C THR A 221 19.27 -9.50 10.01
N ALA A 222 19.83 -9.16 8.85
CA ALA A 222 19.44 -9.73 7.57
C ALA A 222 19.74 -11.24 7.49
N GLU A 223 20.92 -11.67 7.95
CA GLU A 223 21.32 -13.08 7.98
C GLU A 223 20.47 -13.92 8.95
N ALA A 224 20.00 -13.34 10.03
CA ALA A 224 19.11 -13.98 10.99
C ALA A 224 17.65 -14.08 10.51
N THR A 225 17.27 -13.32 9.47
CA THR A 225 15.89 -13.30 8.99
C THR A 225 15.58 -14.56 8.19
N VAL A 226 14.59 -15.33 8.65
CA VAL A 226 14.16 -16.57 8.00
C VAL A 226 13.27 -16.24 6.81
N VAL A 227 13.62 -16.78 5.64
CA VAL A 227 12.78 -16.75 4.44
C VAL A 227 12.22 -18.16 4.22
N GLY A 228 10.91 -18.27 4.11
CA GLY A 228 10.29 -19.59 4.04
C GLY A 228 8.89 -19.61 3.40
N ASN A 229 8.27 -20.77 3.50
CA ASN A 229 6.90 -20.94 3.01
C ASN A 229 5.95 -20.03 3.80
N PRO A 230 5.07 -19.28 3.14
CA PRO A 230 4.11 -18.37 3.78
C PRO A 230 3.25 -19.00 4.87
N THR A 231 2.91 -20.29 4.75
CA THR A 231 2.07 -20.98 5.73
C THR A 231 2.83 -21.38 7.01
N ASP A 232 4.15 -21.56 6.91
CA ASP A 232 4.95 -22.22 7.94
C ASP A 232 5.97 -21.28 8.62
N VAL A 233 6.30 -20.17 7.96
CA VAL A 233 7.29 -19.23 8.48
C VAL A 233 6.78 -18.56 9.76
N ALA A 234 7.62 -18.55 10.79
CA ALA A 234 7.31 -17.97 12.09
C ALA A 234 7.17 -16.44 12.03
N PRO A 235 6.53 -15.80 13.03
CA PRO A 235 6.47 -14.34 13.14
C PRO A 235 7.86 -13.70 13.03
N GLY A 236 7.96 -12.64 12.23
CA GLY A 236 9.22 -11.97 11.90
C GLY A 236 9.94 -12.50 10.66
N GLY A 237 9.58 -13.69 10.17
CA GLY A 237 10.12 -14.22 8.92
C GLY A 237 9.40 -13.68 7.68
N MET A 238 10.01 -13.86 6.52
CA MET A 238 9.56 -13.38 5.23
C MET A 238 9.02 -14.52 4.37
N GLY A 239 8.04 -14.20 3.53
CA GLY A 239 7.63 -15.02 2.40
C GLY A 239 8.34 -14.60 1.09
N PRO A 240 8.04 -15.29 -0.03
CA PRO A 240 8.51 -14.86 -1.35
C PRO A 240 7.80 -13.59 -1.80
N VAL A 241 8.33 -12.94 -2.83
CA VAL A 241 7.65 -11.85 -3.52
C VAL A 241 6.40 -12.37 -4.25
N VAL A 242 5.46 -11.46 -4.56
CA VAL A 242 4.10 -11.79 -5.01
C VAL A 242 4.04 -12.63 -6.28
N SER A 243 4.99 -12.48 -7.19
CA SER A 243 4.98 -13.19 -8.48
C SER A 243 6.37 -13.28 -9.11
N GLU A 244 6.51 -14.20 -10.05
CA GLU A 244 7.72 -14.33 -10.88
C GLU A 244 8.02 -13.05 -11.68
N VAL A 245 7.00 -12.36 -12.17
CA VAL A 245 7.16 -11.08 -12.86
C VAL A 245 7.81 -10.04 -11.97
N GLN A 246 7.38 -9.95 -10.69
CA GLN A 246 8.02 -9.03 -9.74
C GLN A 246 9.42 -9.49 -9.36
N PHE A 247 9.64 -10.79 -9.16
CA PHE A 247 10.96 -11.34 -8.90
C PHE A 247 11.96 -10.97 -10.01
N ASN A 248 11.62 -11.28 -11.26
CA ASN A 248 12.50 -10.98 -12.41
C ASN A 248 12.78 -9.48 -12.57
N LYS A 249 11.76 -8.64 -12.35
CA LYS A 249 11.94 -7.19 -12.35
C LYS A 249 12.91 -6.70 -11.27
N ILE A 250 12.82 -7.27 -10.06
CA ILE A 250 13.70 -6.91 -8.95
C ILE A 250 15.14 -7.35 -9.28
N GLN A 251 15.33 -8.59 -9.77
CA GLN A 251 16.66 -9.08 -10.16
C GLN A 251 17.29 -8.17 -11.22
N ALA A 252 16.57 -7.85 -12.28
CA ALA A 252 17.06 -6.95 -13.33
C ALA A 252 17.43 -5.55 -12.80
N LEU A 253 16.72 -5.03 -11.80
CA LEU A 253 17.06 -3.75 -11.17
C LEU A 253 18.31 -3.84 -10.29
N ILE A 254 18.51 -4.97 -9.61
CA ILE A 254 19.74 -5.22 -8.83
C ILE A 254 20.95 -5.30 -9.78
N GLU A 255 20.85 -6.08 -10.86
CA GLU A 255 21.90 -6.19 -11.88
C GLU A 255 22.24 -4.82 -12.47
N LYS A 256 21.24 -4.04 -12.85
CA LYS A 256 21.44 -2.67 -13.34
C LYS A 256 22.11 -1.76 -12.30
N GLY A 257 21.81 -1.94 -11.00
CA GLY A 257 22.47 -1.21 -9.93
C GLY A 257 23.96 -1.59 -9.82
N ILE A 258 24.27 -2.86 -9.97
CA ILE A 258 25.66 -3.36 -9.98
C ILE A 258 26.42 -2.79 -11.18
N GLU A 259 25.85 -2.85 -12.39
CA GLU A 259 26.44 -2.30 -13.60
C GLU A 259 26.70 -0.79 -13.49
N ALA A 260 25.81 -0.06 -12.85
CA ALA A 260 25.94 1.37 -12.59
C ALA A 260 26.94 1.72 -11.46
N VAL A 261 27.67 0.73 -10.95
CA VAL A 261 28.64 0.86 -9.83
C VAL A 261 27.99 1.37 -8.53
N SER A 262 26.69 1.22 -8.38
CA SER A 262 25.95 1.59 -7.16
C SER A 262 26.20 0.62 -5.99
N TYR A 263 26.93 -0.48 -6.23
CA TYR A 263 27.18 -1.54 -5.27
C TYR A 263 28.34 -1.26 -4.31
N THR A 264 29.12 -0.20 -4.49
CA THR A 264 30.28 0.12 -3.60
C THR A 264 29.89 0.26 -2.14
N HIS A 265 28.60 0.41 -1.85
CA HIS A 265 28.01 0.44 -0.52
C HIS A 265 27.04 -0.72 -0.26
N LEU A 266 26.82 -1.62 -1.22
CA LEU A 266 26.01 -2.83 -1.07
C LEU A 266 26.87 -3.97 -0.52
N THR A 267 27.36 -3.83 0.70
CA THR A 267 28.15 -4.88 1.38
C THR A 267 27.28 -6.00 1.97
N LEU A 268 25.97 -5.84 1.95
CA LEU A 268 25.03 -6.90 2.31
C LEU A 268 24.90 -7.90 1.15
N PRO A 269 24.84 -9.22 1.44
CA PRO A 269 24.60 -10.22 0.40
C PRO A 269 23.23 -9.95 -0.24
N THR A 270 23.22 -9.31 -1.40
CA THR A 270 22.00 -8.95 -2.12
C THR A 270 21.13 -10.15 -2.54
N LYS A 271 21.67 -11.35 -2.43
CA LYS A 271 20.95 -12.61 -2.65
C LYS A 271 19.72 -12.80 -1.74
N TRP A 272 19.62 -12.06 -0.65
CA TRP A 272 18.62 -12.23 0.39
C TRP A 272 17.68 -11.02 0.57
N ILE A 273 17.90 -9.93 -0.20
CA ILE A 273 17.10 -8.69 -0.11
C ILE A 273 16.07 -8.65 -1.25
N VAL A 274 15.44 -9.75 -1.54
CA VAL A 274 14.37 -9.81 -2.55
C VAL A 274 13.14 -10.47 -1.98
#